data_b13d372098c124af683409a5cf31ef2a
#
_entry.id   b13d372098c124af683409a5cf31ef2a
#
_cell.length_a   1.000
_cell.length_b   1.000
_cell.length_c   1.000
_cell.angle_alpha   90.00
_cell.angle_beta   90.00
_cell.angle_gamma   90.00
#
_symmetry.space_group_name_H-M   'P 1'
#
loop_
_entity.id
_entity.type
_entity.pdbx_description
1 polymer ?
#
loop_
_entity_poly.entity_id
_entity_poly.type
_entity_poly.pdbx_seq_one_letter_code
_entity_poly.pdbx_strand_id
1 'polypeptide(L)'
;MIQKIKNIVRLLVPKKLRGYIYKFRCRVASHLFPLENFPNCPDFFKQYRHLVKNPEVTRKQGGFVYKDNFYPDYLHVGGACHTIFKVAKKYCKGKGIDVGAGFWEFPGSIPIDTTRGDGLTTDIDEIERNSLDYVFSSHCLEHIENWQDSLSDWVSKLKKDAKIFIYLPHPDCKIWNKSSVFVGDGHKWIPEPKIIKEAIKELGCEMCGATAYDLFY
;
A
#
# COMPACT_ATOMS: atom_id res chain seq x y z
N MET A 1 -4.96 29.92 7.68
CA MET A 1 -5.85 30.11 6.50
C MET A 1 -6.01 28.81 5.70
N ILE A 2 -4.96 28.17 5.23
CA ILE A 2 -5.01 26.92 4.41
C ILE A 2 -5.76 25.77 5.11
N GLN A 3 -5.56 25.56 6.40
CA GLN A 3 -6.23 24.48 7.14
C GLN A 3 -7.75 24.70 7.28
N LYS A 4 -8.19 25.95 7.44
CA LYS A 4 -9.63 26.31 7.45
C LYS A 4 -10.28 26.02 6.09
N ILE A 5 -9.58 26.34 4.99
CA ILE A 5 -10.07 26.06 3.62
C ILE A 5 -10.15 24.54 3.40
N LYS A 6 -9.15 23.76 3.84
CA LYS A 6 -9.19 22.30 3.77
C LYS A 6 -10.39 21.71 4.53
N ASN A 7 -10.73 22.25 5.69
CA ASN A 7 -11.87 21.78 6.48
C ASN A 7 -13.22 22.13 5.82
N ILE A 8 -13.33 23.32 5.21
CA ILE A 8 -14.53 23.74 4.46
C ILE A 8 -14.73 22.84 3.23
N VAL A 9 -13.66 22.56 2.48
CA VAL A 9 -13.73 21.64 1.31
C VAL A 9 -14.12 20.23 1.75
N ARG A 10 -13.64 19.75 2.93
CA ARG A 10 -14.06 18.46 3.49
C ARG A 10 -15.55 18.38 3.82
N LEU A 11 -16.18 19.49 4.20
CA LEU A 11 -17.61 19.55 4.50
C LEU A 11 -18.48 19.61 3.24
N LEU A 12 -18.01 20.28 2.20
CA LEU A 12 -18.79 20.57 0.99
C LEU A 12 -18.68 19.50 -0.10
N VAL A 13 -17.58 18.73 -0.13
CA VAL A 13 -17.35 17.74 -1.17
C VAL A 13 -17.65 16.33 -0.65
N PRO A 14 -18.54 15.55 -1.28
CA PRO A 14 -18.83 14.17 -0.89
C PRO A 14 -17.57 13.32 -0.80
N LYS A 15 -17.49 12.44 0.21
CA LYS A 15 -16.32 11.58 0.46
C LYS A 15 -15.82 10.88 -0.81
N LYS A 16 -16.73 10.22 -1.56
CA LYS A 16 -16.38 9.54 -2.84
C LYS A 16 -15.74 10.49 -3.85
N LEU A 17 -16.29 11.69 -4.01
CA LEU A 17 -15.76 12.67 -4.96
C LEU A 17 -14.37 13.18 -4.57
N ARG A 18 -14.09 13.34 -3.27
CA ARG A 18 -12.74 13.69 -2.77
C ARG A 18 -11.69 12.65 -3.16
N GLY A 19 -12.00 11.36 -3.02
CA GLY A 19 -11.11 10.29 -3.45
C GLY A 19 -10.83 10.30 -4.95
N TYR A 20 -11.87 10.51 -5.78
CA TYR A 20 -11.68 10.66 -7.24
C TYR A 20 -10.80 11.85 -7.60
N ILE A 21 -11.06 13.01 -6.98
CA ILE A 21 -10.26 14.23 -7.21
C ILE A 21 -8.81 13.98 -6.80
N TYR A 22 -8.57 13.33 -5.67
CA TYR A 22 -7.23 13.03 -5.21
C TYR A 22 -6.50 12.05 -6.13
N LYS A 23 -7.13 10.92 -6.50
CA LYS A 23 -6.59 9.95 -7.47
C LYS A 23 -6.28 10.60 -8.81
N PHE A 24 -7.18 11.45 -9.30
CA PHE A 24 -6.96 12.22 -10.53
C PHE A 24 -5.76 13.17 -10.39
N ARG A 25 -5.67 13.92 -9.29
CA ARG A 25 -4.53 14.81 -9.02
C ARG A 25 -3.21 14.04 -8.95
N CYS A 26 -3.17 12.87 -8.30
CA CYS A 26 -1.97 12.04 -8.26
C CYS A 26 -1.56 11.55 -9.65
N ARG A 27 -2.52 11.08 -10.45
CA ARG A 27 -2.26 10.67 -11.84
C ARG A 27 -1.76 11.84 -12.70
N VAL A 28 -2.40 12.98 -12.61
CA VAL A 28 -2.00 14.18 -13.35
C VAL A 28 -0.63 14.67 -12.86
N ALA A 29 -0.38 14.66 -11.57
CA ALA A 29 0.89 15.08 -11.00
C ALA A 29 2.05 14.17 -11.45
N SER A 30 1.85 12.85 -11.51
CA SER A 30 2.90 11.93 -11.99
C SER A 30 3.28 12.16 -13.47
N HIS A 31 2.35 12.70 -14.28
CA HIS A 31 2.59 12.96 -15.70
C HIS A 31 3.05 14.39 -16.00
N LEU A 32 2.56 15.37 -15.24
CA LEU A 32 2.78 16.80 -15.54
C LEU A 32 3.90 17.42 -14.71
N PHE A 33 4.26 16.84 -13.57
CA PHE A 33 5.28 17.39 -12.69
C PHE A 33 6.48 16.45 -12.59
N PRO A 34 7.52 16.67 -13.38
CA PRO A 34 8.79 15.99 -13.20
C PRO A 34 9.25 16.17 -11.76
N LEU A 35 9.86 15.17 -11.17
CA LEU A 35 10.29 15.18 -9.76
C LEU A 35 11.28 16.31 -9.44
N GLU A 36 11.99 16.83 -10.43
CA GLU A 36 12.84 18.01 -10.30
C GLU A 36 12.07 19.28 -9.95
N ASN A 37 10.78 19.36 -10.23
CA ASN A 37 9.90 20.49 -9.93
C ASN A 37 9.12 20.34 -8.61
N PHE A 38 9.61 19.55 -7.70
CA PHE A 38 8.99 19.23 -6.41
C PHE A 38 8.48 20.38 -5.55
N PRO A 39 9.05 21.58 -5.54
CA PRO A 39 8.48 22.66 -4.72
C PRO A 39 6.99 22.91 -4.94
N ASN A 40 6.50 22.56 -6.14
CA ASN A 40 5.12 22.77 -6.55
C ASN A 40 4.27 21.48 -6.54
N CYS A 41 4.88 20.33 -6.21
CA CYS A 41 4.14 19.07 -6.13
C CYS A 41 3.29 18.98 -4.87
N PRO A 42 2.12 18.32 -4.92
CA PRO A 42 1.35 17.96 -3.74
C PRO A 42 2.21 17.24 -2.70
N ASP A 43 1.86 17.38 -1.41
CA ASP A 43 2.59 16.77 -0.27
C ASP A 43 2.88 15.28 -0.46
N PHE A 44 2.06 14.63 -1.24
CA PHE A 44 2.19 13.25 -1.64
C PHE A 44 3.57 12.88 -2.25
N PHE A 45 4.20 13.76 -3.05
CA PHE A 45 5.51 13.49 -3.64
C PHE A 45 6.69 13.94 -2.78
N LYS A 46 6.45 14.57 -1.63
CA LYS A 46 7.53 15.03 -0.74
C LYS A 46 8.41 13.88 -0.24
N GLN A 47 7.82 12.73 0.00
CA GLN A 47 8.52 11.53 0.45
C GLN A 47 9.57 11.03 -0.55
N TYR A 48 9.43 11.34 -1.83
CA TYR A 48 10.34 10.89 -2.89
C TYR A 48 11.43 11.90 -3.25
N ARG A 49 11.51 13.03 -2.56
CA ARG A 49 12.55 14.05 -2.83
C ARG A 49 13.98 13.52 -2.70
N HIS A 50 14.18 12.55 -1.81
CA HIS A 50 15.47 11.92 -1.62
C HIS A 50 15.96 11.17 -2.87
N LEU A 51 15.04 10.64 -3.68
CA LEU A 51 15.38 9.93 -4.92
C LEU A 51 15.98 10.85 -5.98
N VAL A 52 15.47 12.06 -6.11
CA VAL A 52 15.96 13.05 -7.09
C VAL A 52 17.42 13.43 -6.82
N LYS A 53 17.84 13.41 -5.56
CA LYS A 53 19.20 13.77 -5.13
C LYS A 53 20.16 12.58 -5.11
N ASN A 54 19.65 11.35 -5.32
CA ASN A 54 20.48 10.17 -5.27
C ASN A 54 21.19 9.96 -6.61
N PRO A 55 22.54 9.93 -6.66
CA PRO A 55 23.29 9.79 -7.92
C PRO A 55 23.10 8.44 -8.62
N GLU A 56 22.64 7.41 -7.89
CA GLU A 56 22.34 6.09 -8.47
C GLU A 56 20.96 6.02 -9.12
N VAL A 57 20.15 7.07 -8.98
CA VAL A 57 18.80 7.12 -9.54
C VAL A 57 18.76 8.10 -10.70
N THR A 58 18.37 7.62 -11.87
CA THR A 58 18.20 8.44 -13.05
C THR A 58 16.72 8.58 -13.39
N ARG A 59 16.26 9.81 -13.56
CA ARG A 59 14.90 10.10 -14.02
C ARG A 59 14.79 9.81 -15.52
N LYS A 60 13.78 9.06 -15.91
CA LYS A 60 13.37 8.84 -17.30
C LYS A 60 11.88 9.16 -17.46
N GLN A 61 11.44 9.27 -18.73
CA GLN A 61 10.04 9.48 -19.01
C GLN A 61 9.19 8.35 -18.40
N GLY A 62 8.24 8.70 -17.54
CA GLY A 62 7.30 7.78 -16.91
C GLY A 62 7.84 6.98 -15.72
N GLY A 63 9.08 7.28 -15.23
CA GLY A 63 9.63 6.55 -14.09
C GLY A 63 11.10 6.86 -13.78
N PHE A 64 11.73 5.96 -13.06
CA PHE A 64 13.14 6.03 -12.66
C PHE A 64 13.89 4.79 -13.10
N VAL A 65 15.21 4.92 -13.24
CA VAL A 65 16.14 3.80 -13.39
C VAL A 65 17.05 3.76 -12.17
N TYR A 66 17.12 2.61 -11.54
CA TYR A 66 18.01 2.32 -10.42
C TYR A 66 18.56 0.91 -10.56
N LYS A 67 19.90 0.77 -10.48
CA LYS A 67 20.58 -0.52 -10.66
C LYS A 67 20.08 -1.27 -11.93
N ASP A 68 20.01 -0.53 -13.07
CA ASP A 68 19.58 -1.01 -14.37
C ASP A 68 18.11 -1.48 -14.50
N ASN A 69 17.31 -1.27 -13.46
CA ASN A 69 15.89 -1.58 -13.50
C ASN A 69 15.06 -0.29 -13.64
N PHE A 70 14.02 -0.36 -14.47
CA PHE A 70 13.08 0.74 -14.66
C PHE A 70 11.90 0.62 -13.70
N TYR A 71 11.60 1.73 -13.01
CA TYR A 71 10.51 1.86 -12.04
C TYR A 71 9.48 2.85 -12.54
N PRO A 72 8.31 2.38 -12.98
CA PRO A 72 7.22 3.26 -13.38
C PRO A 72 6.74 4.15 -12.24
N ASP A 73 6.33 5.38 -12.58
CA ASP A 73 5.83 6.37 -11.60
C ASP A 73 4.66 5.85 -10.76
N TYR A 74 3.81 4.98 -11.31
CA TYR A 74 2.67 4.45 -10.55
C TYR A 74 3.09 3.61 -9.33
N LEU A 75 4.28 3.02 -9.32
CA LEU A 75 4.81 2.30 -8.17
C LEU A 75 5.14 3.26 -7.03
N HIS A 76 5.64 4.44 -7.34
CA HIS A 76 5.96 5.47 -6.34
C HIS A 76 4.72 6.08 -5.69
N VAL A 77 3.58 5.95 -6.34
CA VAL A 77 2.30 6.42 -5.81
C VAL A 77 1.48 5.31 -5.13
N GLY A 78 2.13 4.22 -4.77
CA GLY A 78 1.49 3.10 -4.08
C GLY A 78 0.68 2.17 -4.98
N GLY A 79 0.86 2.26 -6.29
CA GLY A 79 0.11 1.47 -7.27
C GLY A 79 0.60 0.02 -7.47
N ALA A 80 1.57 -0.46 -6.68
CA ALA A 80 2.09 -1.83 -6.78
C ALA A 80 1.00 -2.91 -6.63
N CYS A 81 -0.03 -2.63 -5.83
CA CYS A 81 -1.17 -3.52 -5.63
C CYS A 81 -1.91 -3.89 -6.92
N HIS A 82 -1.87 -3.04 -7.96
CA HIS A 82 -2.55 -3.34 -9.23
C HIS A 82 -2.03 -4.62 -9.90
N THR A 83 -0.77 -4.92 -9.73
CA THR A 83 -0.13 -6.10 -10.32
C THR A 83 -0.72 -7.38 -9.75
N ILE A 84 -1.06 -7.40 -8.46
CA ILE A 84 -1.54 -8.57 -7.74
C ILE A 84 -3.07 -8.69 -7.74
N PHE A 85 -3.83 -7.64 -8.08
CA PHE A 85 -5.29 -7.65 -8.02
C PHE A 85 -5.93 -8.80 -8.80
N LYS A 86 -5.40 -9.14 -9.96
CA LYS A 86 -5.92 -10.23 -10.77
C LYS A 86 -5.82 -11.59 -10.05
N VAL A 87 -4.76 -11.80 -9.31
CA VAL A 87 -4.55 -13.02 -8.51
C VAL A 87 -5.43 -12.98 -7.27
N ALA A 88 -5.40 -11.87 -6.53
CA ALA A 88 -6.16 -11.66 -5.30
C ALA A 88 -7.67 -11.85 -5.51
N LYS A 89 -8.24 -11.37 -6.62
CA LYS A 89 -9.66 -11.55 -6.97
C LYS A 89 -10.14 -13.00 -7.04
N LYS A 90 -9.24 -13.98 -7.17
CA LYS A 90 -9.60 -15.39 -7.13
C LYS A 90 -9.94 -15.86 -5.72
N TYR A 91 -9.33 -15.23 -4.71
CA TYR A 91 -9.39 -15.64 -3.30
C TYR A 91 -10.23 -14.66 -2.45
N CYS A 92 -10.11 -13.37 -2.70
CA CYS A 92 -10.79 -12.31 -1.97
C CYS A 92 -12.19 -12.08 -2.55
N LYS A 93 -13.19 -12.73 -1.97
CA LYS A 93 -14.60 -12.67 -2.41
C LYS A 93 -15.50 -12.43 -1.20
N GLY A 94 -16.57 -11.66 -1.39
CA GLY A 94 -17.50 -11.33 -0.32
C GLY A 94 -17.19 -9.99 0.34
N LYS A 95 -17.50 -9.87 1.64
CA LYS A 95 -17.22 -8.68 2.46
C LYS A 95 -15.78 -8.73 2.97
N GLY A 96 -14.99 -7.74 2.64
CA GLY A 96 -13.60 -7.70 3.10
C GLY A 96 -13.03 -6.30 3.22
N ILE A 97 -11.83 -6.22 3.76
CA ILE A 97 -11.05 -5.00 3.93
C ILE A 97 -9.77 -5.03 3.12
N ASP A 98 -9.24 -3.87 2.82
CA ASP A 98 -7.90 -3.67 2.28
C ASP A 98 -7.08 -2.84 3.27
N VAL A 99 -6.12 -3.48 3.95
CA VAL A 99 -5.28 -2.83 4.96
C VAL A 99 -4.03 -2.27 4.30
N GLY A 100 -3.82 -0.98 4.50
CA GLY A 100 -2.81 -0.22 3.78
C GLY A 100 -3.27 0.14 2.37
N ALA A 101 -4.56 0.37 2.20
CA ALA A 101 -5.21 0.62 0.90
C ALA A 101 -4.61 1.79 0.12
N GLY A 102 -3.93 2.72 0.78
CA GLY A 102 -3.44 3.94 0.15
C GLY A 102 -4.56 4.61 -0.64
N PHE A 103 -4.27 4.94 -1.91
CA PHE A 103 -5.26 5.50 -2.84
C PHE A 103 -5.76 4.49 -3.89
N TRP A 104 -5.39 3.23 -3.73
CA TRP A 104 -5.58 2.16 -4.71
C TRP A 104 -6.21 0.94 -4.06
N GLU A 105 -7.31 1.16 -3.34
CA GLU A 105 -8.02 0.12 -2.65
C GLU A 105 -8.35 -1.07 -3.58
N PHE A 106 -8.24 -2.28 -3.02
CA PHE A 106 -8.70 -3.50 -3.69
C PHE A 106 -10.19 -3.37 -4.03
N PRO A 107 -10.59 -3.67 -5.29
CA PRO A 107 -11.95 -3.40 -5.75
C PRO A 107 -13.01 -4.10 -4.92
N GLY A 108 -13.90 -3.32 -4.31
CA GLY A 108 -15.02 -3.82 -3.49
C GLY A 108 -14.68 -4.03 -2.01
N SER A 109 -13.45 -3.79 -1.59
CA SER A 109 -13.07 -3.80 -0.18
C SER A 109 -13.43 -2.50 0.55
N ILE A 110 -13.48 -2.59 1.87
CA ILE A 110 -13.50 -1.43 2.77
C ILE A 110 -12.04 -0.99 2.97
N PRO A 111 -11.66 0.23 2.60
CA PRO A 111 -10.28 0.68 2.74
C PRO A 111 -9.94 1.03 4.18
N ILE A 112 -8.85 0.45 4.68
CA ILE A 112 -8.24 0.76 5.98
C ILE A 112 -6.89 1.41 5.71
N ASP A 113 -6.70 2.66 6.13
CA ASP A 113 -5.41 3.35 5.99
C ASP A 113 -5.32 4.53 6.94
N THR A 114 -4.37 4.50 7.86
CA THR A 114 -4.15 5.56 8.86
C THR A 114 -3.43 6.78 8.28
N THR A 115 -2.77 6.64 7.12
CA THR A 115 -1.98 7.71 6.50
C THR A 115 -2.82 8.58 5.56
N ARG A 116 -3.98 8.10 5.14
CA ARG A 116 -4.89 8.86 4.29
C ARG A 116 -5.66 9.90 5.08
N GLY A 117 -5.34 11.14 4.88
CA GLY A 117 -6.04 12.27 5.51
C GLY A 117 -7.32 12.73 4.81
N ASP A 118 -7.88 11.97 3.87
CA ASP A 118 -9.06 12.35 3.07
C ASP A 118 -10.40 11.94 3.71
N GLY A 119 -10.36 11.17 4.80
CA GLY A 119 -11.54 10.68 5.51
C GLY A 119 -12.36 9.66 4.70
N LEU A 120 -11.75 8.96 3.76
CA LEU A 120 -12.39 7.90 2.97
C LEU A 120 -12.10 6.51 3.50
N THR A 121 -11.20 6.39 4.49
CA THR A 121 -10.84 5.14 5.14
C THR A 121 -11.65 4.94 6.41
N THR A 122 -11.87 3.68 6.74
CA THR A 122 -12.47 3.23 7.99
C THR A 122 -11.36 2.91 8.99
N ASP A 123 -11.59 3.10 10.27
CA ASP A 123 -10.70 2.59 11.30
C ASP A 123 -10.86 1.06 11.41
N ILE A 124 -9.78 0.34 11.61
CA ILE A 124 -9.82 -1.11 11.74
C ILE A 124 -10.59 -1.51 13.02
N ASP A 125 -10.58 -0.68 14.04
CA ASP A 125 -11.32 -0.91 15.28
C ASP A 125 -12.84 -0.86 15.08
N GLU A 126 -13.34 -0.22 14.03
CA GLU A 126 -14.75 -0.22 13.65
C GLU A 126 -15.19 -1.54 13.00
N ILE A 127 -14.26 -2.41 12.64
CA ILE A 127 -14.55 -3.71 12.03
C ILE A 127 -14.82 -4.75 13.10
N GLU A 128 -16.02 -5.32 13.08
CA GLU A 128 -16.40 -6.37 14.01
C GLU A 128 -15.59 -7.65 13.83
N ARG A 129 -15.28 -8.34 14.91
CA ARG A 129 -14.65 -9.66 14.88
C ARG A 129 -15.55 -10.68 14.17
N ASN A 130 -14.95 -11.65 13.50
CA ASN A 130 -15.64 -12.71 12.78
C ASN A 130 -16.69 -12.20 11.77
N SER A 131 -16.44 -11.04 11.13
CA SER A 131 -17.40 -10.39 10.23
C SER A 131 -16.98 -10.38 8.76
N LEU A 132 -15.71 -10.67 8.48
CA LEU A 132 -15.13 -10.57 7.14
C LEU A 132 -14.98 -11.92 6.45
N ASP A 133 -15.18 -11.93 5.15
CA ASP A 133 -14.90 -13.06 4.27
C ASP A 133 -13.45 -13.04 3.77
N TYR A 134 -12.82 -11.85 3.77
CA TYR A 134 -11.38 -11.73 3.48
C TYR A 134 -10.74 -10.49 4.09
N VAL A 135 -9.44 -10.57 4.29
CA VAL A 135 -8.52 -9.44 4.46
C VAL A 135 -7.54 -9.46 3.29
N PHE A 136 -7.39 -8.33 2.64
CA PHE A 136 -6.36 -8.09 1.63
C PHE A 136 -5.39 -7.03 2.16
N SER A 137 -4.10 -7.23 1.92
CA SER A 137 -3.06 -6.23 2.23
C SER A 137 -1.92 -6.35 1.23
N SER A 138 -1.47 -5.21 0.72
CA SER A 138 -0.39 -5.12 -0.25
C SER A 138 0.59 -4.03 0.14
N HIS A 139 1.86 -4.40 0.33
CA HIS A 139 2.92 -3.48 0.70
C HIS A 139 2.55 -2.57 1.90
N CYS A 140 2.08 -3.19 2.97
CA CYS A 140 1.68 -2.50 4.19
C CYS A 140 2.32 -3.09 5.44
N LEU A 141 2.27 -4.41 5.60
CA LEU A 141 2.68 -5.08 6.84
C LEU A 141 4.16 -4.82 7.18
N GLU A 142 5.01 -4.68 6.17
CA GLU A 142 6.44 -4.37 6.33
C GLU A 142 6.71 -2.97 6.91
N HIS A 143 5.72 -2.08 6.86
CA HIS A 143 5.80 -0.75 7.45
C HIS A 143 5.36 -0.70 8.92
N ILE A 144 4.84 -1.79 9.46
CA ILE A 144 4.30 -1.87 10.80
C ILE A 144 5.36 -2.49 11.73
N GLU A 145 5.69 -1.78 12.81
CA GLU A 145 6.71 -2.23 13.77
C GLU A 145 6.23 -3.47 14.54
N ASN A 146 5.02 -3.43 15.09
CA ASN A 146 4.37 -4.54 15.80
C ASN A 146 3.49 -5.34 14.84
N TRP A 147 4.08 -5.83 13.76
CA TRP A 147 3.34 -6.47 12.67
C TRP A 147 2.64 -7.77 13.09
N GLN A 148 3.17 -8.50 14.06
CA GLN A 148 2.54 -9.74 14.56
C GLN A 148 1.20 -9.44 15.23
N ASP A 149 1.16 -8.41 16.08
CA ASP A 149 -0.07 -7.98 16.76
C ASP A 149 -1.10 -7.51 15.73
N SER A 150 -0.66 -6.72 14.76
CA SER A 150 -1.52 -6.26 13.66
C SER A 150 -2.07 -7.42 12.85
N LEU A 151 -1.22 -8.39 12.50
CA LEU A 151 -1.64 -9.58 11.75
C LEU A 151 -2.66 -10.41 12.56
N SER A 152 -2.45 -10.56 13.86
CA SER A 152 -3.37 -11.22 14.78
C SER A 152 -4.72 -10.52 14.84
N ASP A 153 -4.72 -9.19 14.92
CA ASP A 153 -5.96 -8.42 14.87
C ASP A 153 -6.69 -8.59 13.54
N TRP A 154 -5.99 -8.53 12.41
CA TRP A 154 -6.60 -8.75 11.09
C TRP A 154 -7.25 -10.13 10.98
N VAL A 155 -6.56 -11.16 11.46
CA VAL A 155 -7.10 -12.54 11.51
C VAL A 155 -8.34 -12.62 12.40
N SER A 156 -8.37 -11.90 13.52
CA SER A 156 -9.53 -11.88 14.43
C SER A 156 -10.81 -11.36 13.80
N LYS A 157 -10.72 -10.56 12.74
CA LYS A 157 -11.87 -10.03 12.00
C LYS A 157 -12.43 -11.03 10.99
N LEU A 158 -11.68 -12.07 10.63
CA LEU A 158 -12.08 -13.08 9.66
C LEU A 158 -13.10 -14.05 10.24
N LYS A 159 -14.09 -14.41 9.44
CA LYS A 159 -14.98 -15.55 9.70
C LYS A 159 -14.20 -16.85 9.62
N LYS A 160 -14.82 -17.93 10.10
CA LYS A 160 -14.31 -19.27 9.84
C LYS A 160 -14.21 -19.51 8.32
N ASP A 161 -13.12 -20.12 7.89
CA ASP A 161 -12.80 -20.46 6.49
C ASP A 161 -12.58 -19.23 5.57
N ALA A 162 -12.60 -18.00 6.12
CA ALA A 162 -12.29 -16.78 5.40
C ALA A 162 -10.81 -16.76 4.96
N LYS A 163 -10.46 -15.79 4.11
CA LYS A 163 -9.13 -15.75 3.50
C LYS A 163 -8.38 -14.47 3.91
N ILE A 164 -7.10 -14.63 4.22
CA ILE A 164 -6.16 -13.51 4.26
C ILE A 164 -5.24 -13.59 3.05
N PHE A 165 -5.13 -12.51 2.32
CA PHE A 165 -4.25 -12.37 1.16
C PHE A 165 -3.23 -11.27 1.43
N ILE A 166 -1.98 -11.63 1.56
CA ILE A 166 -0.89 -10.70 1.87
C ILE A 166 0.10 -10.71 0.69
N TYR A 167 0.42 -9.52 0.19
CA TYR A 167 1.45 -9.32 -0.82
C TYR A 167 2.54 -8.41 -0.24
N LEU A 168 3.74 -8.95 -0.11
CA LEU A 168 4.89 -8.29 0.51
C LEU A 168 6.09 -8.31 -0.43
N PRO A 169 7.00 -7.35 -0.32
CA PRO A 169 8.24 -7.36 -1.08
C PRO A 169 9.12 -8.54 -0.63
N HIS A 170 9.62 -9.31 -1.58
CA HIS A 170 10.57 -10.38 -1.27
C HIS A 170 11.90 -9.79 -0.79
N PRO A 171 12.62 -10.43 0.15
CA PRO A 171 13.93 -9.96 0.61
C PRO A 171 14.94 -9.71 -0.50
N ASP A 172 14.89 -10.48 -1.57
CA ASP A 172 15.78 -10.33 -2.73
C ASP A 172 15.32 -9.25 -3.72
N CYS A 173 14.15 -8.65 -3.51
CA CYS A 173 13.68 -7.55 -4.34
C CYS A 173 14.58 -6.33 -4.15
N LYS A 174 15.34 -5.99 -5.19
CA LYS A 174 16.34 -4.90 -5.12
C LYS A 174 15.75 -3.54 -4.84
N ILE A 175 14.46 -3.34 -5.19
CA ILE A 175 13.79 -2.06 -5.06
C ILE A 175 13.18 -1.87 -3.70
N TRP A 176 12.41 -2.86 -3.28
CA TRP A 176 11.62 -2.81 -2.06
C TRP A 176 12.33 -3.46 -0.87
N ASN A 177 13.62 -3.82 -1.06
CA ASN A 177 14.47 -4.25 0.05
C ASN A 177 14.67 -3.08 1.02
N LYS A 178 14.73 -3.39 2.33
CA LYS A 178 14.92 -2.39 3.39
C LYS A 178 16.16 -1.50 3.19
N SER A 179 17.18 -1.98 2.52
CA SER A 179 18.40 -1.22 2.18
C SER A 179 18.27 -0.37 0.92
N SER A 180 17.16 -0.46 0.20
CA SER A 180 16.96 0.28 -1.04
C SER A 180 16.73 1.77 -0.79
N VAL A 181 17.26 2.60 -1.67
CA VAL A 181 17.04 4.06 -1.66
C VAL A 181 15.57 4.45 -1.86
N PHE A 182 14.75 3.55 -2.40
CA PHE A 182 13.32 3.77 -2.59
C PHE A 182 12.51 3.58 -1.31
N VAL A 183 13.04 2.85 -0.34
CA VAL A 183 12.36 2.49 0.89
C VAL A 183 12.73 3.42 2.04
N GLY A 184 14.01 3.80 2.15
CA GLY A 184 14.53 4.56 3.28
C GLY A 184 14.19 3.85 4.61
N ASP A 185 13.70 4.61 5.59
CA ASP A 185 13.29 4.08 6.90
C ASP A 185 11.85 3.53 6.91
N GLY A 186 11.22 3.40 5.75
CA GLY A 186 9.83 2.98 5.63
C GLY A 186 9.58 1.55 6.09
N HIS A 187 10.44 0.61 5.70
CA HIS A 187 10.30 -0.80 6.12
C HIS A 187 10.90 -1.02 7.51
N LYS A 188 10.08 -1.50 8.43
CA LYS A 188 10.48 -1.74 9.82
C LYS A 188 11.17 -3.08 10.00
N TRP A 189 10.84 -4.05 9.18
CA TRP A 189 11.40 -5.40 9.20
C TRP A 189 11.51 -5.98 7.78
N ILE A 190 12.11 -7.15 7.66
CA ILE A 190 12.28 -7.85 6.39
C ILE A 190 11.28 -9.00 6.32
N PRO A 191 10.33 -9.00 5.37
CA PRO A 191 9.28 -10.01 5.29
C PRO A 191 9.79 -11.31 4.64
N GLU A 192 10.59 -12.06 5.38
CA GLU A 192 11.04 -13.39 4.94
C GLU A 192 9.85 -14.36 4.89
N PRO A 193 9.73 -15.18 3.81
CA PRO A 193 8.64 -16.13 3.66
C PRO A 193 8.49 -17.11 4.83
N LYS A 194 9.61 -17.52 5.43
CA LYS A 194 9.63 -18.42 6.60
C LYS A 194 8.97 -17.77 7.81
N ILE A 195 9.30 -16.52 8.12
CA ILE A 195 8.76 -15.77 9.27
C ILE A 195 7.26 -15.60 9.13
N ILE A 196 6.78 -15.23 7.94
CA ILE A 196 5.35 -15.10 7.67
C ILE A 196 4.63 -16.43 7.81
N LYS A 197 5.22 -17.51 7.29
CA LYS A 197 4.62 -18.85 7.39
C LYS A 197 4.48 -19.31 8.84
N GLU A 198 5.47 -19.07 9.67
CA GLU A 198 5.45 -19.39 11.10
C GLU A 198 4.37 -18.57 11.82
N ALA A 199 4.31 -17.26 11.61
CA ALA A 199 3.29 -16.41 12.22
C ALA A 199 1.86 -16.81 11.82
N ILE A 200 1.60 -17.11 10.56
CA ILE A 200 0.29 -17.56 10.07
C ILE A 200 -0.11 -18.89 10.75
N LYS A 201 0.85 -19.80 10.93
CA LYS A 201 0.61 -21.08 11.61
C LYS A 201 0.31 -20.89 13.10
N GLU A 202 1.03 -20.01 13.79
CA GLU A 202 0.81 -19.68 15.19
C GLU A 202 -0.59 -19.07 15.44
N LEU A 203 -1.14 -18.37 14.46
CA LEU A 203 -2.51 -17.85 14.48
C LEU A 203 -3.58 -18.92 14.17
N GLY A 204 -3.19 -20.18 13.99
CA GLY A 204 -4.11 -21.26 13.66
C GLY A 204 -4.65 -21.21 12.23
N CYS A 205 -4.03 -20.44 11.34
CA CYS A 205 -4.41 -20.35 9.95
C CYS A 205 -3.69 -21.39 9.09
N GLU A 206 -4.38 -21.90 8.08
CA GLU A 206 -3.81 -22.79 7.08
C GLU A 206 -3.32 -22.00 5.86
N MET A 207 -2.10 -22.26 5.43
CA MET A 207 -1.54 -21.64 4.24
C MET A 207 -2.03 -22.35 2.98
N CYS A 208 -2.95 -21.74 2.25
CA CYS A 208 -3.50 -22.27 1.00
C CYS A 208 -2.54 -22.13 -0.19
N GLY A 209 -1.57 -21.23 -0.11
CA GLY A 209 -0.57 -21.01 -1.16
C GLY A 209 0.40 -19.91 -0.80
N ALA A 210 1.60 -20.00 -1.35
CA ALA A 210 2.63 -18.95 -1.24
C ALA A 210 3.48 -18.96 -2.51
N THR A 211 3.98 -17.78 -2.89
CA THR A 211 5.04 -17.65 -3.88
C THR A 211 6.28 -17.10 -3.18
N ALA A 212 7.45 -17.60 -3.55
CA ALA A 212 8.73 -17.09 -3.05
C ALA A 212 9.36 -16.09 -4.03
N TYR A 213 8.66 -15.72 -5.09
CA TYR A 213 9.15 -14.83 -6.12
C TYR A 213 8.23 -13.63 -6.24
N ASP A 214 8.81 -12.46 -6.39
CA ASP A 214 8.08 -11.33 -6.89
C ASP A 214 7.75 -11.61 -8.36
N LEU A 215 6.48 -11.77 -8.65
CA LEU A 215 6.00 -12.11 -10.00
C LEU A 215 6.15 -10.94 -11.00
N PHE A 216 6.64 -9.79 -10.54
CA PHE A 216 6.57 -8.54 -11.29
C PHE A 216 7.90 -7.78 -11.37
N TYR A 217 8.99 -8.30 -10.75
CA TYR A 217 10.32 -7.67 -10.76
C TYR A 217 11.45 -8.66 -11.02
#